data_0ebf590897dcf0d655ac1d6675e97aad
#
_entry.id   0ebf590897dcf0d655ac1d6675e97aad
#
_cell.length_a   1.000
_cell.length_b   1.000
_cell.length_c   1.000
_cell.angle_alpha   90.00
_cell.angle_beta   90.00
_cell.angle_gamma   90.00
#
_symmetry.space_group_name_H-M   'P 1'
#
loop_
_entity.id
_entity.type
_entity.pdbx_description
1 polymer ?
#
loop_
_entity_poly.entity_id
_entity_poly.type
_entity_poly.pdbx_seq_one_letter_code
_entity_poly.pdbx_strand_id
1 'polypeptide(L)'
;FLARQDTEKRPAPISIEHCVLAAGKTNFPYHCHAAEWEMYYALKGAAQMRTEAGVEDFKEGECAACPPGDAHQIINESAEDFEYLVITNNAPFDTYYYPDSDKVYVAPMFGANKEVGKEAMWTTFKEGATTDYWQGEE
;
A
#
# COMPACT_ATOMS: atom_id res chain seq x y z
N PHE A 1 12.44 -15.79 4.40
CA PHE A 1 11.28 -16.71 4.44
C PHE A 1 11.76 -18.10 4.12
N LEU A 2 11.64 -19.05 5.07
CA LEU A 2 12.06 -20.45 4.89
C LEU A 2 10.98 -21.37 4.31
N ALA A 3 9.77 -20.90 4.15
CA ALA A 3 8.68 -21.67 3.54
C ALA A 3 8.57 -21.32 2.06
N ARG A 4 9.18 -22.13 1.20
CA ARG A 4 8.81 -22.14 -0.22
C ARG A 4 7.40 -22.69 -0.33
N GLN A 5 6.42 -21.82 -0.36
CA GLN A 5 5.10 -22.17 -0.81
C GLN A 5 5.04 -22.03 -2.33
N ASP A 6 4.27 -22.88 -2.96
CA ASP A 6 3.88 -22.70 -4.36
C ASP A 6 2.93 -21.51 -4.43
N THR A 7 3.52 -20.32 -4.35
CA THR A 7 2.80 -19.04 -4.32
C THR A 7 2.02 -18.76 -5.61
N GLU A 8 2.29 -19.50 -6.68
CA GLU A 8 1.49 -19.42 -7.90
C GLU A 8 0.12 -20.07 -7.74
N LYS A 9 0.02 -21.11 -6.91
CA LYS A 9 -1.23 -21.85 -6.68
C LYS A 9 -1.93 -21.49 -5.38
N ARG A 10 -1.17 -20.98 -4.40
CA ARG A 10 -1.67 -20.60 -3.08
C ARG A 10 -0.90 -19.40 -2.58
N PRO A 11 -1.32 -18.18 -2.91
CA PRO A 11 -0.72 -16.99 -2.34
C PRO A 11 -0.81 -17.06 -0.81
N ALA A 12 0.26 -16.65 -0.13
CA ALA A 12 0.23 -16.53 1.31
C ALA A 12 -0.86 -15.54 1.71
N PRO A 13 -1.69 -15.84 2.73
CA PRO A 13 -2.74 -14.92 3.16
C PRO A 13 -2.19 -13.65 3.85
N ILE A 14 -0.91 -13.64 4.15
CA ILE A 14 -0.22 -12.55 4.83
C ILE A 14 1.16 -12.41 4.20
N SER A 15 1.62 -11.19 3.97
CA SER A 15 3.03 -10.87 3.70
C SER A 15 3.64 -10.07 4.83
N ILE A 16 4.96 -10.17 4.96
CA ILE A 16 5.76 -9.38 5.90
C ILE A 16 6.99 -8.91 5.15
N GLU A 17 7.20 -7.61 5.11
CA GLU A 17 8.36 -7.00 4.49
C GLU A 17 9.15 -6.21 5.52
N HIS A 18 10.49 -6.30 5.46
CA HIS A 18 11.38 -5.45 6.23
C HIS A 18 11.80 -4.27 5.36
N CYS A 19 11.52 -3.08 5.85
CA CYS A 19 11.77 -1.83 5.15
C CYS A 19 12.77 -0.96 5.92
N VAL A 20 13.59 -0.25 5.17
CA VAL A 20 14.49 0.78 5.69
C VAL A 20 14.19 2.07 4.93
N LEU A 21 13.71 3.09 5.64
CA LEU A 21 13.45 4.41 5.10
C LEU A 21 14.58 5.35 5.48
N ALA A 22 15.38 5.74 4.50
CA ALA A 22 16.52 6.61 4.73
C ALA A 22 16.12 7.96 5.34
N ALA A 23 17.06 8.57 6.05
CA ALA A 23 16.93 9.91 6.62
C ALA A 23 16.44 10.94 5.60
N GLY A 24 15.47 11.75 5.95
CA GLY A 24 14.89 12.81 5.12
C GLY A 24 14.04 12.29 3.95
N LYS A 25 13.58 11.03 3.97
CA LYS A 25 12.76 10.43 2.91
C LYS A 25 11.34 10.16 3.38
N THR A 26 10.46 10.07 2.38
CA THR A 26 9.07 9.66 2.55
C THR A 26 8.87 8.32 1.86
N ASN A 27 8.17 7.42 2.50
CA ASN A 27 7.82 6.14 1.92
C ASN A 27 6.41 6.22 1.33
N PHE A 28 6.31 5.94 0.05
CA PHE A 28 5.09 6.01 -0.77
C PHE A 28 4.38 7.39 -0.73
N PRO A 29 3.57 7.72 -1.73
CA PRO A 29 2.62 8.83 -1.65
C PRO A 29 1.59 8.58 -0.55
N TYR A 30 0.98 9.64 -0.03
CA TYR A 30 -0.18 9.53 0.85
C TYR A 30 -1.31 8.79 0.13
N HIS A 31 -1.76 7.67 0.67
CA HIS A 31 -2.69 6.76 -0.01
C HIS A 31 -3.51 5.92 0.97
N CYS A 32 -4.60 5.36 0.47
CA CYS A 32 -5.35 4.31 1.13
C CYS A 32 -5.63 3.14 0.18
N HIS A 33 -5.93 2.02 0.76
CA HIS A 33 -6.28 0.76 0.10
C HIS A 33 -7.79 0.53 0.14
N ALA A 34 -8.37 -0.08 -0.89
CA ALA A 34 -9.77 -0.46 -0.87
C ALA A 34 -10.04 -1.79 -0.13
N ALA A 35 -9.06 -2.70 -0.12
CA ALA A 35 -9.22 -4.04 0.45
C ALA A 35 -8.07 -4.50 1.33
N GLU A 36 -6.89 -3.94 1.18
CA GLU A 36 -5.72 -4.35 1.94
C GLU A 36 -5.66 -3.65 3.30
N TRP A 37 -5.43 -4.46 4.34
CA TRP A 37 -4.99 -3.99 5.64
C TRP A 37 -3.49 -3.91 5.65
N GLU A 38 -2.94 -2.80 6.10
CA GLU A 38 -1.54 -2.67 6.40
C GLU A 38 -1.31 -2.46 7.90
N MET A 39 -0.32 -3.16 8.42
CA MET A 39 0.16 -2.97 9.78
C MET A 39 1.64 -2.68 9.72
N TYR A 40 2.06 -1.63 10.41
CA TYR A 40 3.44 -1.20 10.51
C TYR A 40 3.94 -1.45 11.93
N TYR A 41 5.14 -1.99 12.06
CA TYR A 41 5.81 -2.14 13.35
C TYR A 41 7.20 -1.52 13.28
N ALA A 42 7.45 -0.49 14.08
CA ALA A 42 8.72 0.20 14.15
C ALA A 42 9.77 -0.65 14.87
N LEU A 43 10.82 -1.03 14.14
CA LEU A 43 11.91 -1.85 14.66
C LEU A 43 13.04 -1.01 15.25
N LYS A 44 13.33 0.16 14.65
CA LYS A 44 14.43 1.01 15.07
C LYS A 44 14.28 2.43 14.55
N GLY A 45 14.64 3.39 15.37
CA GLY A 45 14.61 4.81 15.03
C GLY A 45 13.24 5.44 15.24
N ALA A 46 13.01 6.56 14.57
CA ALA A 46 11.77 7.31 14.63
C ALA A 46 11.41 7.91 13.27
N ALA A 47 10.14 7.94 12.97
CA ALA A 47 9.54 8.58 11.81
C ALA A 47 8.25 9.30 12.24
N GLN A 48 7.47 9.74 11.28
CA GLN A 48 6.14 10.28 11.47
C GLN A 48 5.15 9.47 10.65
N MET A 49 3.97 9.25 11.20
CA MET A 49 2.81 8.70 10.51
C MET A 49 1.83 9.84 10.21
N ARG A 50 1.60 10.11 8.94
CA ARG A 50 0.56 11.01 8.47
C ARG A 50 -0.72 10.22 8.25
N THR A 51 -1.82 10.68 8.80
CA THR A 51 -3.18 10.15 8.62
C THR A 51 -4.17 11.29 8.37
N GLU A 52 -5.45 11.00 8.25
CA GLU A 52 -6.49 12.04 8.19
C GLU A 52 -6.60 12.85 9.49
N ALA A 53 -6.24 12.26 10.63
CA ALA A 53 -6.23 12.93 11.93
C ALA A 53 -5.05 13.91 12.09
N GLY A 54 -4.06 13.84 11.21
CA GLY A 54 -2.86 14.66 11.24
C GLY A 54 -1.58 13.86 11.14
N VAL A 55 -0.49 14.43 11.67
CA VAL A 55 0.83 13.83 11.69
C VAL A 55 1.23 13.56 13.13
N GLU A 56 1.58 12.32 13.42
CA GLU A 56 2.00 11.86 14.75
C GLU A 56 3.38 11.20 14.70
N ASP A 57 4.12 11.27 15.79
CA ASP A 57 5.38 10.53 15.91
C ASP A 57 5.12 9.03 15.88
N PHE A 58 6.02 8.30 15.19
CA PHE A 58 6.01 6.84 15.10
C PHE A 58 7.39 6.31 15.40
N LYS A 59 7.55 5.66 16.57
CA LYS A 59 8.83 5.33 17.17
C LYS A 59 9.02 3.84 17.39
N GLU A 60 10.27 3.45 17.59
CA GLU A 60 10.68 2.10 17.94
C GLU A 60 9.77 1.45 19.00
N GLY A 61 9.29 0.24 18.69
CA GLY A 61 8.36 -0.52 19.51
C GLY A 61 6.89 -0.19 19.32
N GLU A 62 6.55 0.84 18.54
CA GLU A 62 5.17 1.20 18.27
C GLU A 62 4.63 0.43 17.05
N CYS A 63 3.31 0.31 17.00
CA CYS A 63 2.58 -0.34 15.92
C CYS A 63 1.45 0.57 15.44
N ALA A 64 1.31 0.69 14.13
CA ALA A 64 0.18 1.37 13.50
C ALA A 64 -0.59 0.39 12.63
N ALA A 65 -1.92 0.46 12.64
CA ALA A 65 -2.79 -0.32 11.77
C ALA A 65 -3.60 0.61 10.89
N CYS A 66 -3.55 0.36 9.59
CA CYS A 66 -4.22 1.11 8.55
C CYS A 66 -5.26 0.20 7.87
N PRO A 67 -6.52 0.25 8.28
CA PRO A 67 -7.59 -0.51 7.64
C PRO A 67 -7.90 0.04 6.25
N PRO A 68 -8.60 -0.74 5.40
CA PRO A 68 -9.11 -0.24 4.14
C PRO A 68 -9.87 1.08 4.30
N GLY A 69 -9.54 2.04 3.45
CA GLY A 69 -10.10 3.39 3.46
C GLY A 69 -9.29 4.42 4.25
N ASP A 70 -8.46 4.01 5.21
CA ASP A 70 -7.67 4.93 6.02
C ASP A 70 -6.40 5.34 5.29
N ALA A 71 -6.35 6.60 4.87
CA ALA A 71 -5.19 7.14 4.18
C ALA A 71 -4.02 7.37 5.13
N HIS A 72 -2.83 6.97 4.68
CA HIS A 72 -1.62 7.02 5.51
C HIS A 72 -0.34 7.21 4.69
N GLN A 73 0.74 7.63 5.38
CA GLN A 73 2.07 7.82 4.81
C GLN A 73 3.11 7.84 5.93
N ILE A 74 4.26 7.19 5.73
CA ILE A 74 5.40 7.28 6.64
C ILE A 74 6.38 8.33 6.11
N ILE A 75 6.78 9.26 6.99
CA ILE A 75 7.70 10.35 6.69
C ILE A 75 8.87 10.28 7.68
N ASN A 76 10.08 10.12 7.18
CA ASN A 76 11.27 10.15 8.01
C ASN A 76 11.96 11.52 7.91
N GLU A 77 11.60 12.45 8.78
CA GLU A 77 12.26 13.76 8.88
C GLU A 77 13.47 13.74 9.83
N SER A 78 13.80 12.57 10.40
CA SER A 78 14.95 12.43 11.30
C SER A 78 16.29 12.45 10.55
N ALA A 79 17.39 12.51 11.27
CA ALA A 79 18.75 12.45 10.72
C ALA A 79 19.27 11.02 10.53
N GLU A 80 18.48 10.00 10.91
CA GLU A 80 18.87 8.59 10.88
C GLU A 80 17.86 7.76 10.10
N ASP A 81 18.27 6.58 9.66
CA ASP A 81 17.38 5.64 8.98
C ASP A 81 16.33 5.10 9.93
N PHE A 82 15.11 4.92 9.43
CA PHE A 82 14.00 4.30 10.15
C PHE A 82 13.76 2.89 9.62
N GLU A 83 13.81 1.89 10.50
CA GLU A 83 13.58 0.48 10.16
C GLU A 83 12.22 0.02 10.69
N TYR A 84 11.45 -0.66 9.84
CA TYR A 84 10.13 -1.13 10.21
C TYR A 84 9.70 -2.38 9.42
N LEU A 85 8.69 -3.07 9.92
CA LEU A 85 7.98 -4.12 9.20
C LEU A 85 6.68 -3.55 8.61
N VAL A 86 6.37 -3.98 7.40
CA VAL A 86 5.02 -3.88 6.81
C VAL A 86 4.43 -5.28 6.80
N ILE A 87 3.23 -5.42 7.32
CA ILE A 87 2.48 -6.67 7.38
C ILE A 87 1.14 -6.43 6.70
N THR A 88 0.82 -7.23 5.68
CA THR A 88 -0.41 -7.06 4.90
C THR A 88 -1.20 -8.36 4.82
N ASN A 89 -2.50 -8.24 4.55
CA ASN A 89 -3.40 -9.39 4.40
C ASN A 89 -3.42 -9.97 2.99
N ASN A 90 -2.58 -9.48 2.08
CA ASN A 90 -2.50 -9.97 0.70
C ASN A 90 -3.87 -10.10 0.02
N ALA A 91 -4.65 -9.03 -0.01
CA ALA A 91 -5.91 -9.00 -0.73
C ALA A 91 -5.70 -9.43 -2.20
N PRO A 92 -6.53 -10.33 -2.75
CA PRO A 92 -6.33 -10.85 -4.11
C PRO A 92 -6.50 -9.80 -5.21
N PHE A 93 -7.16 -8.72 -4.90
CA PHE A 93 -7.37 -7.55 -5.75
C PHE A 93 -7.47 -6.32 -4.86
N ASP A 94 -6.80 -5.24 -5.25
CA ASP A 94 -6.86 -3.99 -4.52
C ASP A 94 -6.88 -2.77 -5.44
N THR A 95 -7.30 -1.65 -4.88
CA THR A 95 -7.31 -0.34 -5.51
C THR A 95 -6.73 0.66 -4.52
N TYR A 96 -5.78 1.43 -4.98
CA TYR A 96 -5.15 2.48 -4.19
C TYR A 96 -5.73 3.83 -4.60
N TYR A 97 -6.13 4.62 -3.62
CA TYR A 97 -6.47 6.01 -3.84
C TYR A 97 -5.39 6.92 -3.26
N TYR A 98 -5.03 7.96 -3.98
CA TYR A 98 -4.02 8.96 -3.62
C TYR A 98 -4.68 10.33 -3.43
N PRO A 99 -5.07 10.70 -2.20
CA PRO A 99 -5.83 11.93 -1.95
C PRO A 99 -5.14 13.21 -2.41
N ASP A 100 -3.80 13.30 -2.26
CA ASP A 100 -3.04 14.51 -2.63
C ASP A 100 -2.99 14.77 -4.15
N SER A 101 -3.35 13.81 -4.97
CA SER A 101 -3.20 13.90 -6.43
C SER A 101 -4.39 13.40 -7.22
N ASP A 102 -5.49 13.07 -6.54
CA ASP A 102 -6.75 12.56 -7.13
C ASP A 102 -6.50 11.46 -8.15
N LYS A 103 -5.70 10.46 -7.74
CA LYS A 103 -5.38 9.31 -8.57
C LYS A 103 -5.92 8.04 -7.96
N VAL A 104 -6.34 7.13 -8.83
CA VAL A 104 -6.67 5.76 -8.49
C VAL A 104 -5.70 4.84 -9.23
N TYR A 105 -5.12 3.90 -8.53
CA TYR A 105 -4.31 2.82 -9.09
C TYR A 105 -5.01 1.49 -8.85
N VAL A 106 -5.15 0.72 -9.91
CA VAL A 106 -5.78 -0.61 -9.85
C VAL A 106 -4.71 -1.67 -10.00
N ALA A 107 -4.61 -2.54 -9.00
CA ALA A 107 -3.63 -3.61 -8.95
C ALA A 107 -4.27 -4.97 -8.70
N PRO A 108 -4.08 -5.96 -9.57
CA PRO A 108 -4.33 -7.36 -9.23
C PRO A 108 -3.14 -7.86 -8.39
N MET A 109 -3.36 -8.14 -7.10
CA MET A 109 -2.26 -8.46 -6.19
C MET A 109 -1.69 -9.87 -6.39
N PHE A 110 -2.47 -10.88 -6.67
CA PHE A 110 -1.95 -12.24 -6.84
C PHE A 110 -2.68 -13.02 -7.95
N GLY A 111 -1.91 -13.53 -8.91
CA GLY A 111 -2.34 -14.60 -9.81
C GLY A 111 -3.62 -14.35 -10.63
N ALA A 112 -4.26 -13.22 -10.42
CA ALA A 112 -5.36 -12.80 -11.24
C ALA A 112 -4.82 -12.49 -12.64
N ASN A 113 -4.70 -13.57 -13.41
CA ASN A 113 -4.53 -13.55 -14.84
C ASN A 113 -3.19 -13.02 -15.39
N LYS A 114 -2.18 -13.86 -15.32
CA LYS A 114 -1.12 -13.85 -16.35
C LYS A 114 -1.67 -13.98 -17.78
N GLU A 115 -2.96 -14.28 -17.95
CA GLU A 115 -3.58 -14.55 -19.25
C GLU A 115 -4.60 -13.52 -19.71
N VAL A 116 -5.16 -12.70 -18.84
CA VAL A 116 -6.04 -11.60 -19.24
C VAL A 116 -5.23 -10.33 -19.39
N GLY A 117 -4.67 -10.15 -20.60
CA GLY A 117 -4.09 -8.90 -21.08
C GLY A 117 -3.00 -8.32 -20.17
N LYS A 118 -1.77 -8.72 -20.38
CA LYS A 118 -0.56 -8.35 -19.61
C LYS A 118 -0.33 -6.87 -19.33
N GLU A 119 -1.15 -5.97 -19.83
CA GLU A 119 -1.00 -4.52 -19.72
C GLU A 119 -2.23 -3.79 -19.19
N ALA A 120 -3.38 -4.45 -19.10
CA ALA A 120 -4.65 -3.75 -18.88
C ALA A 120 -5.00 -3.46 -17.42
N MET A 121 -4.31 -4.03 -16.44
CA MET A 121 -4.71 -3.94 -15.03
C MET A 121 -3.73 -3.20 -14.11
N TRP A 122 -2.61 -2.71 -14.65
CA TRP A 122 -1.66 -1.86 -13.93
C TRP A 122 -1.80 -0.43 -14.44
N THR A 123 -2.87 0.25 -14.09
CA THR A 123 -3.17 1.56 -14.66
C THR A 123 -3.53 2.55 -13.56
N THR A 124 -2.98 3.73 -13.68
CA THR A 124 -3.33 4.87 -12.84
C THR A 124 -4.29 5.77 -13.59
N PHE A 125 -5.43 6.06 -12.98
CA PHE A 125 -6.43 6.97 -13.48
C PHE A 125 -6.43 8.26 -12.66
N LYS A 126 -6.71 9.39 -13.29
CA LYS A 126 -7.06 10.62 -12.58
C LYS A 126 -8.57 10.65 -12.35
N GLU A 127 -9.00 11.31 -11.28
CA GLU A 127 -10.40 11.67 -11.10
C GLU A 127 -10.92 12.43 -12.33
N GLY A 128 -12.12 12.09 -12.79
CA GLY A 128 -12.69 12.65 -14.03
C GLY A 128 -12.39 11.87 -15.32
N ALA A 129 -11.53 10.85 -15.28
CA ALA A 129 -11.38 9.89 -16.37
C ALA A 129 -12.50 8.83 -16.33
N THR A 130 -13.73 9.27 -16.06
CA THR A 130 -14.91 8.40 -16.00
C THR A 130 -15.67 8.46 -17.33
N THR A 131 -16.28 7.34 -17.68
CA THR A 131 -17.21 7.23 -18.82
C THR A 131 -18.56 6.78 -18.32
N ASP A 132 -19.60 7.01 -19.11
CA ASP A 132 -20.92 6.44 -18.85
C ASP A 132 -20.85 4.92 -18.91
N TYR A 133 -21.54 4.24 -17.98
CA TYR A 133 -21.50 2.77 -17.89
C TYR A 133 -21.95 2.08 -19.18
N TRP A 134 -22.89 2.70 -19.90
CA TRP A 134 -23.48 2.16 -21.12
C TRP A 134 -22.81 2.67 -22.42
N GLN A 135 -21.82 3.56 -22.30
CA GLN A 135 -21.16 4.10 -23.49
C GLN A 135 -20.44 3.00 -24.28
N GLY A 136 -20.90 2.73 -25.48
CA GLY A 136 -20.34 1.71 -26.37
C GLY A 136 -20.92 0.31 -26.20
N GLU A 137 -21.97 0.16 -25.37
CA GLU A 137 -22.67 -1.12 -25.14
C GLU A 137 -24.02 -1.21 -25.87
N GLU A 138 -24.27 -0.37 -26.88
CA GLU A 138 -25.51 -0.35 -27.70
C GLU A 138 -25.57 -1.43 -28.77
#